data_f4e2ac09ea26c2d36ae1321c9c216e32
#
_entry.id   f4e2ac09ea26c2d36ae1321c9c216e32
#
_cell.length_a   1.000
_cell.length_b   1.000
_cell.length_c   1.000
_cell.angle_alpha   90.00
_cell.angle_beta   90.00
_cell.angle_gamma   90.00
#
_symmetry.space_group_name_H-M   'P 1'
#
loop_
_entity.id
_entity.type
_entity.pdbx_description
1 polymer ?
#
loop_
_entity_poly.entity_id
_entity_poly.type
_entity_poly.pdbx_seq_one_letter_code
_entity_poly.pdbx_strand_id
1 'polypeptide(L)'
;MRHRIVDLDGPVHYIDFGGTGKPMLMVHGLGGNALNWMAVAPEIAKHHRVVAIDLAGFGQTPLFRRAATVGANAKLVHQFVETVIGEPASLMGNSMGGHIAILEAAEHPTWVTECILVDPAVPVRKPHRVMVGIAAAISIPGLAEVVFERRLRDLDPETLVRQIIALVSADPSRIDPKIIEAHVQLTRERGHLGPQNSRAFIQASRSIGLRMAHPRFWARVRQVTAPTLVIHGSRDIVIPLSAARELVRRRPDWTLRVLDGVGHVPMIEAPDLFLSAFFEWLATRITPEPAAVS
;
A
#
# COMPACT_ATOMS: atom_id res chain seq x y z
N MET A 1 -14.32 -12.35 5.55
CA MET A 1 -13.42 -11.39 6.21
C MET A 1 -13.33 -11.74 7.69
N ARG A 2 -12.15 -12.11 8.18
CA ARG A 2 -11.90 -12.50 9.58
C ARG A 2 -10.72 -11.69 10.13
N HIS A 3 -10.92 -10.96 11.23
CA HIS A 3 -9.86 -10.26 11.92
C HIS A 3 -9.01 -11.24 12.73
N ARG A 4 -7.70 -11.13 12.63
CA ARG A 4 -6.72 -12.02 13.26
C ARG A 4 -5.60 -11.19 13.89
N ILE A 5 -4.98 -11.74 14.92
CA ILE A 5 -3.79 -11.18 15.55
C ILE A 5 -2.75 -12.29 15.64
N VAL A 6 -1.50 -11.96 15.30
CA VAL A 6 -0.32 -12.81 15.48
C VAL A 6 0.72 -12.04 16.29
N ASP A 7 1.52 -12.75 17.09
CA ASP A 7 2.65 -12.14 17.80
C ASP A 7 3.91 -12.26 16.89
N LEU A 8 4.43 -11.10 16.46
CA LEU A 8 5.69 -10.95 15.72
C LEU A 8 6.51 -9.86 16.42
N ASP A 9 7.08 -10.16 17.60
CA ASP A 9 7.69 -9.20 18.51
C ASP A 9 6.70 -8.10 18.96
N GLY A 10 5.47 -8.53 19.27
CA GLY A 10 4.30 -7.73 19.60
C GLY A 10 3.13 -7.99 18.65
N PRO A 11 1.93 -7.60 19.04
CA PRO A 11 0.71 -7.92 18.30
C PRO A 11 0.73 -7.28 16.90
N VAL A 12 0.38 -8.07 15.89
CA VAL A 12 0.18 -7.66 14.50
C VAL A 12 -1.20 -8.11 14.06
N HIS A 13 -2.03 -7.15 13.75
CA HIS A 13 -3.37 -7.39 13.22
C HIS A 13 -3.29 -7.60 11.71
N TYR A 14 -4.12 -8.49 11.21
CA TYR A 14 -4.37 -8.69 9.79
C TYR A 14 -5.80 -9.13 9.52
N ILE A 15 -6.26 -8.94 8.31
CA ILE A 15 -7.57 -9.44 7.84
C ILE A 15 -7.31 -10.65 6.94
N ASP A 16 -7.91 -11.78 7.32
CA ASP A 16 -7.99 -12.98 6.49
C ASP A 16 -9.29 -12.92 5.68
N PHE A 17 -9.16 -12.74 4.38
CA PHE A 17 -10.28 -12.74 3.44
C PHE A 17 -10.65 -14.16 2.97
N GLY A 18 -9.84 -15.15 3.35
CA GLY A 18 -10.03 -16.54 2.94
C GLY A 18 -9.55 -16.84 1.54
N GLY A 19 -10.25 -17.75 0.89
CA GLY A 19 -9.88 -18.26 -0.43
C GLY A 19 -8.93 -19.45 -0.37
N THR A 20 -8.66 -20.02 -1.53
CA THR A 20 -7.76 -21.16 -1.75
C THR A 20 -6.81 -20.84 -2.90
N GLY A 21 -5.75 -21.63 -3.05
CA GLY A 21 -4.74 -21.41 -4.09
C GLY A 21 -3.53 -20.61 -3.60
N LYS A 22 -2.81 -19.96 -4.51
CA LYS A 22 -1.58 -19.25 -4.20
C LYS A 22 -1.82 -18.13 -3.19
N PRO A 23 -0.98 -17.98 -2.16
CA PRO A 23 -1.15 -16.93 -1.18
C PRO A 23 -0.86 -15.55 -1.78
N MET A 24 -1.64 -14.57 -1.33
CA MET A 24 -1.46 -13.16 -1.65
C MET A 24 -1.49 -12.33 -0.38
N LEU A 25 -0.43 -11.55 -0.15
CA LEU A 25 -0.36 -10.58 0.92
C LEU A 25 -0.60 -9.18 0.36
N MET A 26 -1.58 -8.47 0.94
CA MET A 26 -1.91 -7.11 0.61
C MET A 26 -1.34 -6.14 1.66
N VAL A 27 -0.60 -5.13 1.21
CA VAL A 27 0.11 -4.16 2.05
C VAL A 27 -0.36 -2.75 1.74
N HIS A 28 -0.95 -2.09 2.75
CA HIS A 28 -1.51 -0.74 2.60
C HIS A 28 -0.46 0.36 2.51
N GLY A 29 -0.89 1.57 2.11
CA GLY A 29 -0.08 2.78 2.04
C GLY A 29 0.08 3.50 3.38
N LEU A 30 0.77 4.65 3.34
CA LEU A 30 0.96 5.55 4.48
C LEU A 30 -0.40 6.04 5.00
N GLY A 31 -0.66 5.88 6.28
CA GLY A 31 -1.93 6.28 6.91
C GLY A 31 -3.11 5.34 6.59
N GLY A 32 -2.91 4.31 5.76
CA GLY A 32 -3.91 3.30 5.45
C GLY A 32 -3.96 2.18 6.48
N ASN A 33 -4.70 1.14 6.14
CA ASN A 33 -4.88 -0.07 6.94
C ASN A 33 -5.42 -1.21 6.05
N ALA A 34 -5.58 -2.41 6.60
CA ALA A 34 -6.03 -3.60 5.89
C ALA A 34 -7.43 -3.45 5.24
N LEU A 35 -8.30 -2.57 5.78
CA LEU A 35 -9.61 -2.29 5.19
C LEU A 35 -9.55 -1.62 3.82
N ASN A 36 -8.41 -1.02 3.45
CA ASN A 36 -8.22 -0.46 2.10
C ASN A 36 -8.47 -1.49 0.98
N TRP A 37 -8.38 -2.78 1.30
CA TRP A 37 -8.53 -3.87 0.34
C TRP A 37 -9.92 -4.50 0.34
N MET A 38 -10.84 -4.04 1.21
CA MET A 38 -12.13 -4.68 1.43
C MET A 38 -13.04 -4.74 0.19
N ALA A 39 -12.87 -3.83 -0.77
CA ALA A 39 -13.66 -3.83 -2.00
C ALA A 39 -13.16 -4.86 -3.03
N VAL A 40 -11.87 -5.16 -3.06
CA VAL A 40 -11.26 -6.01 -4.09
C VAL A 40 -10.84 -7.38 -3.59
N ALA A 41 -10.45 -7.49 -2.31
CA ALA A 41 -9.95 -8.73 -1.74
C ALA A 41 -10.94 -9.90 -1.80
N PRO A 42 -12.27 -9.73 -1.60
CA PRO A 42 -13.23 -10.83 -1.73
C PRO A 42 -13.27 -11.45 -3.13
N GLU A 43 -13.18 -10.64 -4.19
CA GLU A 43 -13.15 -11.14 -5.57
C GLU A 43 -11.84 -11.86 -5.86
N ILE A 44 -10.71 -11.33 -5.40
CA ILE A 44 -9.39 -11.96 -5.55
C ILE A 44 -9.32 -13.27 -4.75
N ALA A 45 -10.00 -13.33 -3.60
CA ALA A 45 -10.07 -14.53 -2.76
C ALA A 45 -10.81 -15.71 -3.41
N LYS A 46 -11.54 -15.50 -4.52
CA LYS A 46 -12.10 -16.61 -5.30
C LYS A 46 -11.01 -17.45 -5.99
N HIS A 47 -9.80 -16.89 -6.16
CA HIS A 47 -8.68 -17.51 -6.90
C HIS A 47 -7.38 -17.60 -6.09
N HIS A 48 -7.28 -16.89 -4.96
CA HIS A 48 -6.09 -16.82 -4.12
C HIS A 48 -6.46 -16.98 -2.64
N ARG A 49 -5.51 -17.38 -1.81
CA ARG A 49 -5.61 -17.24 -0.36
C ARG A 49 -5.16 -15.82 0.01
N VAL A 50 -6.11 -14.94 0.35
CA VAL A 50 -5.87 -13.51 0.50
C VAL A 50 -5.83 -13.09 1.96
N VAL A 51 -4.74 -12.40 2.34
CA VAL A 51 -4.60 -11.74 3.64
C VAL A 51 -4.13 -10.30 3.44
N ALA A 52 -4.56 -9.39 4.32
CA ALA A 52 -4.12 -8.00 4.33
C ALA A 52 -3.58 -7.65 5.72
N ILE A 53 -2.34 -7.17 5.79
CA ILE A 53 -1.67 -6.83 7.05
C ILE A 53 -1.90 -5.36 7.41
N ASP A 54 -2.02 -5.07 8.72
CA ASP A 54 -1.84 -3.73 9.26
C ASP A 54 -0.37 -3.53 9.65
N LEU A 55 0.29 -2.57 9.03
CA LEU A 55 1.69 -2.22 9.32
C LEU A 55 1.84 -1.64 10.72
N ALA A 56 3.04 -1.74 11.31
CA ALA A 56 3.31 -1.23 12.66
C ALA A 56 2.97 0.26 12.81
N GLY A 57 2.10 0.57 13.76
CA GLY A 57 1.56 1.91 14.04
C GLY A 57 0.35 2.29 13.19
N PHE A 58 -0.18 1.38 12.36
CA PHE A 58 -1.35 1.61 11.49
C PHE A 58 -2.43 0.54 11.73
N GLY A 59 -3.65 0.82 11.26
CA GLY A 59 -4.78 -0.09 11.45
C GLY A 59 -4.96 -0.47 12.92
N GLN A 60 -5.08 -1.73 13.24
CA GLN A 60 -5.17 -2.25 14.60
C GLN A 60 -3.81 -2.79 15.13
N THR A 61 -2.72 -2.61 14.38
CA THR A 61 -1.37 -2.97 14.81
C THR A 61 -0.75 -1.81 15.58
N PRO A 62 -0.51 -1.92 16.89
CA PRO A 62 0.15 -0.87 17.67
C PRO A 62 1.63 -0.75 17.30
N LEU A 63 2.20 0.42 17.55
CA LEU A 63 3.64 0.61 17.36
C LEU A 63 4.45 -0.32 18.27
N PHE A 64 4.01 -0.51 19.51
CA PHE A 64 4.66 -1.33 20.54
C PHE A 64 6.16 -0.98 20.66
N ARG A 65 7.07 -1.96 20.53
CA ARG A 65 8.54 -1.75 20.52
C ARG A 65 9.12 -1.52 19.12
N ARG A 66 8.27 -1.51 18.10
CA ARG A 66 8.67 -1.36 16.69
C ARG A 66 8.73 0.11 16.28
N ALA A 67 9.51 0.41 15.25
CA ALA A 67 9.43 1.69 14.54
C ALA A 67 8.47 1.58 13.35
N ALA A 68 7.79 2.69 12.99
CA ALA A 68 6.94 2.75 11.81
C ALA A 68 7.72 3.11 10.53
N THR A 69 9.03 3.04 10.54
CA THR A 69 9.82 3.34 9.33
C THR A 69 9.56 2.31 8.24
N VAL A 70 9.74 2.70 6.98
CA VAL A 70 9.60 1.78 5.84
C VAL A 70 10.47 0.54 6.00
N GLY A 71 11.70 0.69 6.49
CA GLY A 71 12.59 -0.46 6.69
C GLY A 71 12.14 -1.40 7.81
N ALA A 72 11.58 -0.87 8.90
CA ALA A 72 11.03 -1.69 9.97
C ALA A 72 9.76 -2.43 9.50
N ASN A 73 8.91 -1.75 8.74
CA ASN A 73 7.71 -2.36 8.17
C ASN A 73 8.03 -3.37 7.05
N ALA A 74 9.10 -3.18 6.27
CA ALA A 74 9.56 -4.19 5.33
C ALA A 74 10.00 -5.48 6.05
N LYS A 75 10.75 -5.36 7.16
CA LYS A 75 11.11 -6.51 8.00
C LYS A 75 9.87 -7.20 8.59
N LEU A 76 8.89 -6.42 9.03
CA LEU A 76 7.63 -6.97 9.54
C LEU A 76 6.86 -7.75 8.46
N VAL A 77 6.81 -7.23 7.23
CA VAL A 77 6.20 -7.91 6.09
C VAL A 77 6.93 -9.22 5.79
N HIS A 78 8.26 -9.22 5.79
CA HIS A 78 9.05 -10.45 5.62
C HIS A 78 8.75 -11.49 6.69
N GLN A 79 8.83 -11.11 7.99
CA GLN A 79 8.46 -12.01 9.10
C GLN A 79 7.03 -12.54 8.97
N PHE A 80 6.09 -11.70 8.52
CA PHE A 80 4.71 -12.11 8.30
C PHE A 80 4.60 -13.16 7.18
N VAL A 81 5.31 -12.98 6.06
CA VAL A 81 5.34 -13.96 4.97
C VAL A 81 5.92 -15.29 5.48
N GLU A 82 7.05 -15.25 6.18
CA GLU A 82 7.68 -16.48 6.71
C GLU A 82 6.82 -17.18 7.76
N THR A 83 6.24 -16.43 8.70
CA THR A 83 5.61 -17.04 9.89
C THR A 83 4.12 -17.34 9.70
N VAL A 84 3.38 -16.47 9.01
CA VAL A 84 1.91 -16.57 8.90
C VAL A 84 1.51 -17.22 7.59
N ILE A 85 2.18 -16.85 6.50
CA ILE A 85 1.91 -17.42 5.18
C ILE A 85 2.64 -18.76 5.05
N GLY A 86 3.93 -18.82 5.42
CA GLY A 86 4.75 -20.03 5.49
C GLY A 86 5.22 -20.57 4.13
N GLU A 87 4.97 -19.81 3.05
CA GLU A 87 5.34 -20.18 1.68
C GLU A 87 5.49 -18.91 0.81
N PRO A 88 6.16 -18.97 -0.36
CA PRO A 88 6.26 -17.84 -1.27
C PRO A 88 4.90 -17.29 -1.68
N ALA A 89 4.74 -15.96 -1.65
CA ALA A 89 3.46 -15.28 -1.87
C ALA A 89 3.53 -14.21 -2.94
N SER A 90 2.39 -13.92 -3.57
CA SER A 90 2.20 -12.71 -4.35
C SER A 90 2.06 -11.52 -3.40
N LEU A 91 2.78 -10.43 -3.66
CA LEU A 91 2.69 -9.19 -2.87
C LEU A 91 1.95 -8.11 -3.66
N MET A 92 0.86 -7.61 -3.09
CA MET A 92 0.12 -6.48 -3.62
C MET A 92 0.24 -5.29 -2.67
N GLY A 93 0.90 -4.21 -3.12
CA GLY A 93 1.19 -3.06 -2.25
C GLY A 93 0.74 -1.74 -2.83
N ASN A 94 -0.01 -0.94 -2.05
CA ASN A 94 -0.39 0.42 -2.43
C ASN A 94 0.60 1.44 -1.85
N SER A 95 1.03 2.42 -2.66
CA SER A 95 1.82 3.56 -2.21
C SER A 95 3.10 3.14 -1.45
N MET A 96 3.21 3.46 -0.15
CA MET A 96 4.27 2.97 0.74
C MET A 96 4.32 1.44 0.78
N GLY A 97 3.17 0.76 0.76
CA GLY A 97 3.10 -0.70 0.65
C GLY A 97 3.70 -1.23 -0.65
N GLY A 98 3.53 -0.50 -1.77
CA GLY A 98 4.19 -0.81 -3.04
C GLY A 98 5.70 -0.65 -2.97
N HIS A 99 6.19 0.38 -2.26
CA HIS A 99 7.63 0.52 -1.99
C HIS A 99 8.16 -0.64 -1.14
N ILE A 100 7.41 -1.05 -0.11
CA ILE A 100 7.77 -2.21 0.73
C ILE A 100 7.79 -3.50 -0.11
N ALA A 101 6.81 -3.70 -1.00
CA ALA A 101 6.77 -4.86 -1.90
C ALA A 101 7.99 -4.92 -2.83
N ILE A 102 8.46 -3.76 -3.35
CA ILE A 102 9.71 -3.69 -4.12
C ILE A 102 10.93 -4.10 -3.26
N LEU A 103 11.01 -3.63 -2.01
CA LEU A 103 12.10 -4.00 -1.11
C LEU A 103 12.10 -5.50 -0.83
N GLU A 104 10.93 -6.05 -0.50
CA GLU A 104 10.77 -7.49 -0.20
C GLU A 104 11.15 -8.35 -1.42
N ALA A 105 10.63 -8.01 -2.60
CA ALA A 105 10.95 -8.74 -3.82
C ALA A 105 12.44 -8.63 -4.23
N ALA A 106 13.12 -7.55 -3.86
CA ALA A 106 14.54 -7.36 -4.13
C ALA A 106 15.46 -8.03 -3.10
N GLU A 107 15.07 -8.03 -1.82
CA GLU A 107 15.89 -8.55 -0.71
C GLU A 107 15.62 -10.04 -0.46
N HIS A 108 14.40 -10.52 -0.75
CA HIS A 108 13.95 -11.89 -0.51
C HIS A 108 13.25 -12.49 -1.76
N PRO A 109 13.94 -12.57 -2.92
CA PRO A 109 13.31 -12.92 -4.20
C PRO A 109 12.67 -14.31 -4.23
N THR A 110 13.12 -15.24 -3.38
CA THR A 110 12.54 -16.60 -3.28
C THR A 110 11.20 -16.62 -2.54
N TRP A 111 10.86 -15.55 -1.82
CA TRP A 111 9.63 -15.42 -1.06
C TRP A 111 8.52 -14.62 -1.80
N VAL A 112 8.85 -14.08 -2.98
CA VAL A 112 7.90 -13.28 -3.77
C VAL A 112 7.68 -13.91 -5.14
N THR A 113 6.47 -14.43 -5.36
CA THR A 113 6.09 -15.08 -6.63
C THR A 113 5.68 -14.07 -7.69
N GLU A 114 5.01 -13.00 -7.29
CA GLU A 114 4.52 -11.92 -8.14
C GLU A 114 4.49 -10.60 -7.34
N CYS A 115 4.67 -9.48 -8.02
CA CYS A 115 4.63 -8.17 -7.40
C CYS A 115 3.58 -7.29 -8.06
N ILE A 116 2.55 -6.87 -7.33
CA ILE A 116 1.49 -5.98 -7.82
C ILE A 116 1.63 -4.63 -7.10
N LEU A 117 2.07 -3.63 -7.85
CA LEU A 117 2.37 -2.29 -7.36
C LEU A 117 1.23 -1.34 -7.71
N VAL A 118 0.52 -0.88 -6.68
CA VAL A 118 -0.64 0.00 -6.83
C VAL A 118 -0.25 1.40 -6.43
N ASP A 119 -0.18 2.32 -7.40
CA ASP A 119 0.24 3.71 -7.19
C ASP A 119 1.50 3.80 -6.30
N PRO A 120 2.58 3.05 -6.62
CA PRO A 120 3.68 2.82 -5.70
C PRO A 120 4.45 4.10 -5.38
N ALA A 121 4.88 4.26 -4.12
CA ALA A 121 5.74 5.36 -3.70
C ALA A 121 7.15 5.18 -4.24
N VAL A 122 7.44 5.79 -5.37
CA VAL A 122 8.73 5.76 -6.06
C VAL A 122 9.25 7.18 -6.28
N PRO A 123 10.53 7.39 -6.66
CA PRO A 123 11.08 8.73 -6.87
C PRO A 123 10.24 9.57 -7.86
N VAL A 124 9.84 10.75 -7.42
CA VAL A 124 9.02 11.70 -8.19
C VAL A 124 9.87 12.90 -8.61
N ARG A 125 9.96 13.16 -9.92
CA ARG A 125 10.72 14.32 -10.43
C ARG A 125 9.97 15.64 -10.25
N LYS A 126 8.66 15.62 -10.46
CA LYS A 126 7.78 16.80 -10.37
C LYS A 126 6.59 16.48 -9.46
N PRO A 127 6.74 16.62 -8.14
CA PRO A 127 5.64 16.37 -7.22
C PRO A 127 4.54 17.42 -7.37
N HIS A 128 3.31 17.05 -7.04
CA HIS A 128 2.19 17.97 -7.01
C HIS A 128 2.39 19.04 -5.89
N ARG A 129 1.96 20.27 -6.13
CA ARG A 129 2.20 21.41 -5.21
C ARG A 129 1.68 21.15 -3.78
N VAL A 130 0.52 20.50 -3.65
CA VAL A 130 -0.05 20.09 -2.37
C VAL A 130 0.89 19.16 -1.62
N MET A 131 1.45 18.16 -2.32
CA MET A 131 2.37 17.19 -1.71
C MET A 131 3.69 17.82 -1.30
N VAL A 132 4.17 18.83 -2.04
CA VAL A 132 5.35 19.63 -1.63
C VAL A 132 5.08 20.34 -0.31
N GLY A 133 3.91 20.98 -0.16
CA GLY A 133 3.52 21.64 1.09
C GLY A 133 3.42 20.68 2.27
N ILE A 134 2.79 19.52 2.07
CA ILE A 134 2.67 18.48 3.11
C ILE A 134 4.06 17.96 3.51
N ALA A 135 4.92 17.66 2.54
CA ALA A 135 6.28 17.17 2.80
C ALA A 135 7.12 18.22 3.55
N ALA A 136 7.02 19.49 3.19
CA ALA A 136 7.69 20.57 3.90
C ALA A 136 7.22 20.68 5.35
N ALA A 137 5.91 20.64 5.61
CA ALA A 137 5.36 20.68 6.97
C ALA A 137 5.83 19.47 7.82
N ILE A 138 5.85 18.25 7.23
CA ILE A 138 6.31 17.04 7.91
C ILE A 138 7.82 17.08 8.20
N SER A 139 8.59 17.81 7.40
CA SER A 139 10.06 17.89 7.55
C SER A 139 10.49 18.74 8.75
N ILE A 140 9.62 19.63 9.27
CA ILE A 140 9.95 20.50 10.41
C ILE A 140 9.74 19.71 11.72
N PRO A 141 10.82 19.42 12.50
CA PRO A 141 10.67 18.72 13.77
C PRO A 141 9.81 19.51 14.78
N GLY A 142 8.94 18.81 15.50
CA GLY A 142 8.03 19.42 16.48
C GLY A 142 6.77 20.03 15.88
N LEU A 143 6.86 20.68 14.72
CA LEU A 143 5.68 21.28 14.06
C LEU A 143 4.72 20.20 13.54
N ALA A 144 5.25 19.20 12.84
CA ALA A 144 4.46 18.10 12.29
C ALA A 144 3.68 17.37 13.40
N GLU A 145 4.35 17.08 14.51
CA GLU A 145 3.78 16.40 15.67
C GLU A 145 2.61 17.22 16.24
N VAL A 146 2.82 18.51 16.51
CA VAL A 146 1.80 19.42 17.06
C VAL A 146 0.60 19.59 16.11
N VAL A 147 0.87 19.82 14.81
CA VAL A 147 -0.20 20.01 13.82
C VAL A 147 -1.03 18.73 13.67
N PHE A 148 -0.38 17.57 13.59
CA PHE A 148 -1.06 16.29 13.41
C PHE A 148 -1.88 15.89 14.65
N GLU A 149 -1.31 16.09 15.87
CA GLU A 149 -2.01 15.83 17.12
C GLU A 149 -3.22 16.74 17.31
N ARG A 150 -3.09 18.05 16.99
CA ARG A 150 -4.23 18.96 16.99
C ARG A 150 -5.31 18.49 16.03
N ARG A 151 -4.94 18.10 14.80
CA ARG A 151 -5.89 17.66 13.79
C ARG A 151 -6.64 16.39 14.22
N LEU A 152 -5.94 15.42 14.85
CA LEU A 152 -6.56 14.20 15.38
C LEU A 152 -7.48 14.46 16.58
N ARG A 153 -7.20 15.50 17.38
CA ARG A 153 -8.00 15.89 18.52
C ARG A 153 -9.22 16.75 18.16
N ASP A 154 -9.02 17.70 17.24
CA ASP A 154 -9.97 18.77 16.96
C ASP A 154 -10.97 18.39 15.85
N LEU A 155 -10.66 17.41 15.00
CA LEU A 155 -11.56 16.90 13.98
C LEU A 155 -12.28 15.64 14.44
N ASP A 156 -13.57 15.57 14.18
CA ASP A 156 -14.31 14.33 14.35
C ASP A 156 -13.83 13.26 13.33
N PRO A 157 -13.95 11.97 13.66
CA PRO A 157 -13.46 10.88 12.81
C PRO A 157 -14.01 10.87 11.40
N GLU A 158 -15.26 11.26 11.20
CA GLU A 158 -15.88 11.27 9.87
C GLU A 158 -15.28 12.38 9.00
N THR A 159 -15.16 13.59 9.53
CA THR A 159 -14.52 14.72 8.85
C THR A 159 -13.07 14.39 8.48
N LEU A 160 -12.31 13.77 9.41
CA LEU A 160 -10.93 13.36 9.16
C LEU A 160 -10.82 12.36 8.00
N VAL A 161 -11.63 11.29 8.04
CA VAL A 161 -11.64 10.26 6.99
C VAL A 161 -12.05 10.84 5.64
N ARG A 162 -13.11 11.66 5.59
CA ARG A 162 -13.56 12.30 4.34
C ARG A 162 -12.50 13.24 3.74
N GLN A 163 -11.77 13.99 4.57
CA GLN A 163 -10.67 14.85 4.10
C GLN A 163 -9.50 14.02 3.54
N ILE A 164 -9.16 12.88 4.16
CA ILE A 164 -8.13 11.97 3.63
C ILE A 164 -8.58 11.39 2.29
N ILE A 165 -9.80 10.89 2.21
CA ILE A 165 -10.37 10.35 0.97
C ILE A 165 -10.37 11.41 -0.14
N ALA A 166 -10.79 12.64 0.15
CA ALA A 166 -10.77 13.73 -0.82
C ALA A 166 -9.35 14.10 -1.30
N LEU A 167 -8.33 13.84 -0.50
CA LEU A 167 -6.92 14.03 -0.90
C LEU A 167 -6.42 12.91 -1.81
N VAL A 168 -6.83 11.66 -1.56
CA VAL A 168 -6.24 10.49 -2.21
C VAL A 168 -7.07 9.95 -3.38
N SER A 169 -8.32 10.38 -3.55
CA SER A 169 -9.18 9.99 -4.68
C SER A 169 -9.39 11.14 -5.65
N ALA A 170 -9.60 10.83 -6.91
CA ALA A 170 -9.97 11.82 -7.93
C ALA A 170 -11.46 12.16 -7.86
N ASP A 171 -12.28 11.21 -7.46
CA ASP A 171 -13.72 11.35 -7.27
C ASP A 171 -14.20 10.56 -6.03
N PRO A 172 -14.28 11.22 -4.87
CA PRO A 172 -14.74 10.61 -3.63
C PRO A 172 -16.14 10.00 -3.68
N SER A 173 -16.98 10.46 -4.60
CA SER A 173 -18.36 9.99 -4.72
C SER A 173 -18.47 8.55 -5.25
N ARG A 174 -17.40 8.04 -5.86
CA ARG A 174 -17.32 6.64 -6.34
C ARG A 174 -17.07 5.63 -5.23
N ILE A 175 -16.59 6.07 -4.07
CA ILE A 175 -16.25 5.18 -2.97
C ILE A 175 -17.52 4.74 -2.25
N ASP A 176 -17.71 3.42 -2.10
CA ASP A 176 -18.84 2.86 -1.37
C ASP A 176 -18.91 3.46 0.06
N PRO A 177 -20.06 4.01 0.47
CA PRO A 177 -20.26 4.55 1.81
C PRO A 177 -19.90 3.56 2.93
N LYS A 178 -20.07 2.26 2.72
CA LYS A 178 -19.67 1.22 3.69
C LYS A 178 -18.17 1.19 3.94
N ILE A 179 -17.35 1.50 2.92
CA ILE A 179 -15.90 1.60 3.07
C ILE A 179 -15.56 2.81 3.94
N ILE A 180 -16.22 3.95 3.67
CA ILE A 180 -16.04 5.17 4.47
C ILE A 180 -16.43 4.91 5.91
N GLU A 181 -17.58 4.30 6.16
CA GLU A 181 -18.07 3.95 7.49
C GLU A 181 -17.10 3.04 8.26
N ALA A 182 -16.58 2.00 7.60
CA ALA A 182 -15.59 1.09 8.20
C ALA A 182 -14.31 1.84 8.64
N HIS A 183 -13.82 2.78 7.82
CA HIS A 183 -12.66 3.60 8.18
C HIS A 183 -12.98 4.60 9.30
N VAL A 184 -14.17 5.17 9.32
CA VAL A 184 -14.64 6.06 10.40
C VAL A 184 -14.71 5.29 11.72
N GLN A 185 -15.28 4.08 11.70
CA GLN A 185 -15.37 3.24 12.90
C GLN A 185 -13.96 2.87 13.43
N LEU A 186 -13.06 2.43 12.54
CA LEU A 186 -11.68 2.15 12.93
C LEU A 186 -10.98 3.39 13.51
N THR A 187 -11.23 4.57 12.94
CA THR A 187 -10.66 5.83 13.44
C THR A 187 -11.16 6.15 14.84
N ARG A 188 -12.46 5.92 15.14
CA ARG A 188 -13.04 6.07 16.47
C ARG A 188 -12.39 5.10 17.49
N GLU A 189 -12.26 3.84 17.11
CA GLU A 189 -11.64 2.80 17.96
C GLU A 189 -10.17 3.13 18.27
N ARG A 190 -9.45 3.74 17.32
CA ARG A 190 -8.05 4.15 17.49
C ARG A 190 -7.86 5.50 18.19
N GLY A 191 -8.92 6.23 18.48
CA GLY A 191 -8.84 7.57 19.07
C GLY A 191 -8.01 7.62 20.37
N HIS A 192 -8.03 6.55 21.17
CA HIS A 192 -7.22 6.41 22.39
C HIS A 192 -5.70 6.30 22.13
N LEU A 193 -5.26 5.99 20.89
CA LEU A 193 -3.86 5.87 20.50
C LEU A 193 -3.27 7.18 19.94
N GLY A 194 -3.96 8.31 20.08
CA GLY A 194 -3.65 9.60 19.45
C GLY A 194 -2.15 9.91 19.24
N PRO A 195 -1.33 10.06 20.33
CA PRO A 195 0.10 10.38 20.19
C PRO A 195 0.92 9.29 19.46
N GLN A 196 0.56 8.00 19.61
CA GLN A 196 1.24 6.91 18.92
C GLN A 196 0.93 6.93 17.43
N ASN A 197 -0.32 7.26 17.05
CA ASN A 197 -0.72 7.39 15.64
C ASN A 197 0.06 8.51 14.95
N SER A 198 0.18 9.68 15.60
CA SER A 198 0.95 10.82 15.10
C SER A 198 2.41 10.44 14.89
N ARG A 199 3.03 9.82 15.90
CA ARG A 199 4.43 9.36 15.84
C ARG A 199 4.66 8.38 14.69
N ALA A 200 3.79 7.36 14.55
CA ALA A 200 3.90 6.36 13.49
C ALA A 200 3.80 7.00 12.10
N PHE A 201 2.79 7.86 11.89
CA PHE A 201 2.58 8.54 10.62
C PHE A 201 3.78 9.42 10.24
N ILE A 202 4.33 10.21 11.17
CA ILE A 202 5.46 11.11 10.92
C ILE A 202 6.74 10.33 10.66
N GLN A 203 7.03 9.26 11.45
CA GLN A 203 8.17 8.38 11.20
C GLN A 203 8.11 7.75 9.81
N ALA A 204 6.96 7.19 9.44
CA ALA A 204 6.76 6.57 8.14
C ALA A 204 6.89 7.58 7.00
N SER A 205 6.27 8.77 7.15
CA SER A 205 6.33 9.86 6.16
C SER A 205 7.77 10.33 5.90
N ARG A 206 8.53 10.59 6.96
CA ARG A 206 9.95 10.98 6.84
C ARG A 206 10.78 9.85 6.21
N SER A 207 10.54 8.62 6.64
CA SER A 207 11.25 7.44 6.13
C SER A 207 10.98 7.20 4.65
N ILE A 208 9.73 7.29 4.18
CA ILE A 208 9.41 7.07 2.76
C ILE A 208 9.98 8.21 1.91
N GLY A 209 9.89 9.47 2.37
CA GLY A 209 10.49 10.61 1.68
C GLY A 209 12.00 10.44 1.46
N LEU A 210 12.74 10.05 2.50
CA LEU A 210 14.18 9.77 2.41
C LEU A 210 14.50 8.62 1.46
N ARG A 211 13.71 7.53 1.50
CA ARG A 211 13.91 6.37 0.62
C ARG A 211 13.62 6.68 -0.83
N MET A 212 12.56 7.44 -1.12
CA MET A 212 12.25 7.88 -2.49
C MET A 212 13.36 8.78 -3.06
N ALA A 213 14.00 9.61 -2.23
CA ALA A 213 15.11 10.46 -2.65
C ALA A 213 16.45 9.68 -2.78
N HIS A 214 16.54 8.45 -2.27
CA HIS A 214 17.80 7.74 -2.18
C HIS A 214 18.20 7.05 -3.49
N PRO A 215 19.40 7.26 -4.05
CA PRO A 215 19.83 6.66 -5.34
C PRO A 215 19.76 5.13 -5.39
N ARG A 216 19.96 4.46 -4.24
CA ARG A 216 19.90 2.99 -4.12
C ARG A 216 18.52 2.41 -4.42
N PHE A 217 17.46 3.21 -4.41
CA PHE A 217 16.11 2.75 -4.77
C PHE A 217 16.11 2.07 -6.15
N TRP A 218 16.71 2.71 -7.15
CA TRP A 218 16.76 2.14 -8.51
C TRP A 218 17.61 0.86 -8.60
N ALA A 219 18.60 0.70 -7.71
CA ALA A 219 19.34 -0.56 -7.61
C ALA A 219 18.44 -1.69 -7.10
N ARG A 220 17.56 -1.40 -6.10
CA ARG A 220 16.57 -2.37 -5.62
C ARG A 220 15.57 -2.75 -6.70
N VAL A 221 15.04 -1.78 -7.45
CA VAL A 221 14.13 -2.04 -8.58
C VAL A 221 14.76 -3.00 -9.61
N ARG A 222 16.06 -2.89 -9.89
CA ARG A 222 16.75 -3.82 -10.80
C ARG A 222 16.91 -5.23 -10.25
N GLN A 223 16.92 -5.41 -8.94
CA GLN A 223 17.06 -6.70 -8.27
C GLN A 223 15.76 -7.51 -8.21
N VAL A 224 14.60 -6.88 -8.44
CA VAL A 224 13.32 -7.59 -8.45
C VAL A 224 13.28 -8.54 -9.64
N THR A 225 13.15 -9.83 -9.40
CA THR A 225 13.03 -10.87 -10.42
C THR A 225 11.58 -11.32 -10.62
N ALA A 226 10.73 -11.08 -9.64
CA ALA A 226 9.32 -11.44 -9.72
C ALA A 226 8.61 -10.70 -10.86
N PRO A 227 7.76 -11.39 -11.63
CA PRO A 227 6.84 -10.76 -12.57
C PRO A 227 6.05 -9.64 -11.90
N THR A 228 6.01 -8.46 -12.53
CA THR A 228 5.48 -7.28 -11.86
C THR A 228 4.42 -6.57 -12.70
N LEU A 229 3.29 -6.31 -12.07
CA LEU A 229 2.22 -5.44 -12.56
C LEU A 229 2.26 -4.10 -11.81
N VAL A 230 2.20 -3.00 -12.54
CA VAL A 230 1.99 -1.65 -12.00
C VAL A 230 0.59 -1.19 -12.39
N ILE A 231 -0.29 -0.95 -11.42
CA ILE A 231 -1.61 -0.33 -11.63
C ILE A 231 -1.52 1.11 -11.12
N HIS A 232 -1.94 2.09 -11.91
CA HIS A 232 -1.78 3.49 -11.54
C HIS A 232 -2.94 4.37 -12.01
N GLY A 233 -3.48 5.18 -11.09
CA GLY A 233 -4.52 6.14 -11.42
C GLY A 233 -3.99 7.32 -12.26
N SER A 234 -4.70 7.70 -13.33
CA SER A 234 -4.25 8.80 -14.21
C SER A 234 -4.32 10.18 -13.54
N ARG A 235 -5.16 10.33 -12.49
CA ARG A 235 -5.36 11.56 -11.71
C ARG A 235 -4.74 11.50 -10.30
N ASP A 236 -3.81 10.59 -10.07
CA ASP A 236 -3.09 10.53 -8.80
C ASP A 236 -2.25 11.79 -8.59
N ILE A 237 -2.62 12.59 -7.57
CA ILE A 237 -1.89 13.79 -7.15
C ILE A 237 -0.86 13.50 -6.06
N VAL A 238 -0.93 12.32 -5.41
CA VAL A 238 0.01 11.91 -4.37
C VAL A 238 1.30 11.41 -5.01
N ILE A 239 1.19 10.46 -5.92
CA ILE A 239 2.29 9.96 -6.76
C ILE A 239 1.90 10.15 -8.23
N PRO A 240 2.42 11.15 -8.92
CA PRO A 240 2.03 11.42 -10.31
C PRO A 240 2.32 10.24 -11.24
N LEU A 241 1.45 10.00 -12.20
CA LEU A 241 1.57 8.91 -13.21
C LEU A 241 2.94 8.88 -13.91
N SER A 242 3.61 10.04 -14.02
CA SER A 242 4.97 10.11 -14.55
C SER A 242 6.00 9.28 -13.77
N ALA A 243 5.76 9.02 -12.49
CA ALA A 243 6.61 8.16 -11.67
C ALA A 243 6.45 6.67 -12.03
N ALA A 244 5.21 6.22 -12.26
CA ALA A 244 4.94 4.86 -12.75
C ALA A 244 5.51 4.66 -14.18
N ARG A 245 5.37 5.65 -15.07
CA ARG A 245 5.97 5.61 -16.41
C ARG A 245 7.50 5.53 -16.36
N GLU A 246 8.16 6.25 -15.44
CA GLU A 246 9.60 6.15 -15.25
C GLU A 246 10.01 4.76 -14.71
N LEU A 247 9.18 4.17 -13.86
CA LEU A 247 9.40 2.82 -13.31
C LEU A 247 9.44 1.78 -14.45
N VAL A 248 8.40 1.74 -15.31
CA VAL A 248 8.34 0.78 -16.42
C VAL A 248 9.31 1.11 -17.53
N ARG A 249 9.68 2.38 -17.74
CA ARG A 249 10.75 2.74 -18.66
C ARG A 249 12.10 2.11 -18.26
N ARG A 250 12.34 1.95 -16.94
CA ARG A 250 13.54 1.29 -16.40
C ARG A 250 13.41 -0.22 -16.28
N ARG A 251 12.18 -0.71 -16.28
CA ARG A 251 11.82 -2.13 -16.23
C ARG A 251 10.80 -2.41 -17.34
N PRO A 252 11.25 -2.52 -18.60
CA PRO A 252 10.38 -2.75 -19.74
C PRO A 252 9.73 -4.14 -19.71
N ASP A 253 10.23 -5.04 -18.87
CA ASP A 253 9.65 -6.33 -18.55
C ASP A 253 8.44 -6.25 -17.58
N TRP A 254 8.18 -5.08 -16.98
CA TRP A 254 7.03 -4.85 -16.10
C TRP A 254 5.83 -4.33 -16.90
N THR A 255 4.65 -4.77 -16.53
CA THR A 255 3.40 -4.31 -17.16
C THR A 255 2.86 -3.08 -16.44
N LEU A 256 2.47 -2.03 -17.19
CA LEU A 256 1.76 -0.87 -16.65
C LEU A 256 0.30 -0.90 -17.12
N ARG A 257 -0.64 -0.78 -16.17
CA ARG A 257 -2.07 -0.53 -16.40
C ARG A 257 -2.43 0.84 -15.82
N VAL A 258 -2.86 1.75 -16.66
CA VAL A 258 -3.30 3.09 -16.26
C VAL A 258 -4.82 3.10 -16.18
N LEU A 259 -5.36 3.47 -15.01
CA LEU A 259 -6.79 3.60 -14.79
C LEU A 259 -7.18 5.06 -14.99
N ASP A 260 -7.93 5.35 -16.06
CA ASP A 260 -8.26 6.72 -16.41
C ASP A 260 -9.29 7.33 -15.45
N GLY A 261 -9.06 8.60 -15.10
CA GLY A 261 -9.94 9.34 -14.19
C GLY A 261 -9.89 8.89 -12.73
N VAL A 262 -8.93 8.05 -12.32
CA VAL A 262 -8.80 7.46 -10.99
C VAL A 262 -7.64 8.08 -10.23
N GLY A 263 -7.77 8.23 -8.89
CA GLY A 263 -6.76 8.78 -7.98
C GLY A 263 -5.79 7.73 -7.44
N HIS A 264 -5.28 7.98 -6.23
CA HIS A 264 -4.22 7.23 -5.55
C HIS A 264 -4.68 5.90 -4.91
N VAL A 265 -5.97 5.67 -4.81
CA VAL A 265 -6.56 4.49 -4.12
C VAL A 265 -7.53 3.75 -5.03
N PRO A 266 -7.09 3.29 -6.21
CA PRO A 266 -7.95 2.67 -7.21
C PRO A 266 -8.72 1.47 -6.69
N MET A 267 -8.17 0.72 -5.72
CA MET A 267 -8.80 -0.45 -5.13
C MET A 267 -10.07 -0.14 -4.33
N ILE A 268 -10.31 1.13 -3.96
CA ILE A 268 -11.56 1.56 -3.31
C ILE A 268 -12.33 2.59 -4.15
N GLU A 269 -11.67 3.37 -5.02
CA GLU A 269 -12.31 4.37 -5.86
C GLU A 269 -12.92 3.78 -7.14
N ALA A 270 -12.28 2.76 -7.72
CA ALA A 270 -12.69 2.13 -8.97
C ALA A 270 -12.40 0.62 -8.94
N PRO A 271 -13.02 -0.14 -8.00
CA PRO A 271 -12.69 -1.55 -7.77
C PRO A 271 -12.87 -2.42 -9.02
N ASP A 272 -13.89 -2.17 -9.85
CA ASP A 272 -14.13 -2.96 -11.06
C ASP A 272 -13.01 -2.76 -12.10
N LEU A 273 -12.57 -1.52 -12.32
CA LEU A 273 -11.44 -1.23 -13.22
C LEU A 273 -10.13 -1.82 -12.68
N PHE A 274 -9.94 -1.77 -11.37
CA PHE A 274 -8.79 -2.36 -10.70
C PHE A 274 -8.76 -3.88 -10.89
N LEU A 275 -9.87 -4.55 -10.64
CA LEU A 275 -10.01 -6.01 -10.78
C LEU A 275 -9.84 -6.45 -12.24
N SER A 276 -10.42 -5.72 -13.20
CA SER A 276 -10.22 -6.00 -14.63
C SER A 276 -8.74 -5.95 -14.99
N ALA A 277 -8.05 -4.86 -14.64
CA ALA A 277 -6.63 -4.69 -14.90
C ALA A 277 -5.76 -5.80 -14.27
N PHE A 278 -6.09 -6.21 -13.05
CA PHE A 278 -5.41 -7.29 -12.34
C PHE A 278 -5.64 -8.65 -13.00
N PHE A 279 -6.90 -9.04 -13.26
CA PHE A 279 -7.22 -10.35 -13.83
C PHE A 279 -6.79 -10.47 -15.29
N GLU A 280 -6.86 -9.41 -16.09
CA GLU A 280 -6.32 -9.39 -17.44
C GLU A 280 -4.82 -9.68 -17.45
N TRP A 281 -4.06 -9.05 -16.54
CA TRP A 281 -2.64 -9.33 -16.42
C TRP A 281 -2.38 -10.76 -15.95
N LEU A 282 -3.13 -11.24 -14.98
CA LEU A 282 -2.99 -12.62 -14.47
C LEU A 282 -3.25 -13.64 -15.57
N ALA A 283 -4.26 -13.41 -16.43
CA ALA A 283 -4.58 -14.30 -17.55
C ALA A 283 -3.42 -14.43 -18.55
N THR A 284 -2.66 -13.35 -18.81
CA THR A 284 -1.49 -13.42 -19.70
C THR A 284 -0.37 -14.31 -19.17
N ARG A 285 -0.40 -14.66 -17.89
CA ARG A 285 0.63 -15.47 -17.24
C ARG A 285 0.26 -16.95 -17.13
N ILE A 286 -1.01 -17.26 -17.30
CA ILE A 286 -1.53 -18.64 -17.26
C ILE A 286 -1.46 -19.28 -18.65
N THR A 287 -1.50 -18.47 -19.71
CA THR A 287 -1.37 -18.96 -21.10
C THR A 287 0.11 -19.19 -21.39
N PRO A 288 0.57 -20.42 -21.69
CA PRO A 288 1.94 -20.63 -22.16
C PRO A 288 2.13 -19.86 -23.46
N GLU A 289 3.25 -19.14 -23.58
CA GLU A 289 3.67 -18.59 -24.88
C GLU A 289 3.56 -19.70 -25.94
N PRO A 290 2.90 -19.46 -27.09
CA PRO A 290 2.92 -20.44 -28.16
C PRO A 290 4.39 -20.72 -28.50
N ALA A 291 4.78 -22.00 -28.40
CA ALA A 291 6.12 -22.43 -28.71
C ALA A 291 6.49 -21.84 -30.07
N ALA A 292 7.60 -21.09 -30.11
CA ALA A 292 8.14 -20.58 -31.35
C ALA A 292 8.31 -21.75 -32.32
N VAL A 293 7.51 -21.75 -33.36
CA VAL A 293 7.63 -22.74 -34.44
C VAL A 293 8.98 -22.46 -35.10
N SER A 294 9.90 -23.39 -34.85
CA SER A 294 11.24 -23.44 -35.47
C SER A 294 11.19 -23.64 -36.96
#